data_de08801cafc6000e9950d18336056b4c
#
_entry.id   de08801cafc6000e9950d18336056b4c
#
_cell.length_a   1.000
_cell.length_b   1.000
_cell.length_c   1.000
_cell.angle_alpha   90.00
_cell.angle_beta   90.00
_cell.angle_gamma   90.00
#
_symmetry.space_group_name_H-M   'P 1'
#
loop_
_entity.id
_entity.type
_entity.pdbx_description
1 polymer ?
#
loop_
_entity_poly.entity_id
_entity_poly.type
_entity_poly.pdbx_seq_one_letter_code
_entity_poly.pdbx_strand_id
1 'polypeptide(L)'
;MHFSIPDTQEFMDEGGNAYVGYNIHINGLFHCTVRYKQLHNLHEQLSKDLDISLPIFPPKKFFPLTVNQQEERRLALEKYIQSIGQNVAINNSEILNGFLLSAQQETIGGPSKNEILDIFLMNGSKISLNISTGEHSGQILKALCKHIELIDKYHSHFALFIIIQEDNSNIRILRKLQDFESPFITYKNMHPMGTKVVLRKSYWDTTYDIELLSDPIALNLLYIQTAAEIRSGWIPVAKEQQQHLEGLQKSGNKEEYLSVARTLKYYGYIQFAPCFCDYPQHGSRVLLAIGRNELNLRILSSEEGHEVVFKVSRMRCWRITTMQSGMEHCEDNNDCTLELSFEYLVARNELQWITIASEQAILMSVCLQAMIDELLQKCVTVPEKSWTYIMRDGQSRITMGSPSRERANNGHSTKPGPIIKKLANKLSAVKLKKSNDSSPTVVRRTLETHTTDLDIMENNAFRMIGDDDL
;
A
#
# COMPACT_ATOMS: atom_id res chain seq x y z
N MET A 1 -4.02 3.53 -3.44
CA MET A 1 -4.11 2.28 -4.26
C MET A 1 -3.19 2.41 -5.47
N HIS A 2 -2.55 1.33 -5.87
CA HIS A 2 -1.76 1.29 -7.10
C HIS A 2 -2.59 0.65 -8.23
N PHE A 3 -2.86 1.42 -9.27
CA PHE A 3 -3.55 0.95 -10.47
C PHE A 3 -2.57 0.77 -11.62
N SER A 4 -2.81 -0.23 -12.48
CA SER A 4 -2.15 -0.36 -13.77
C SER A 4 -3.09 -0.96 -14.82
N ILE A 5 -2.79 -0.71 -16.09
CA ILE A 5 -3.46 -1.34 -17.24
C ILE A 5 -2.34 -1.94 -18.10
N PRO A 6 -1.76 -3.10 -17.72
CA PRO A 6 -0.60 -3.66 -18.40
C PRO A 6 -0.88 -4.09 -19.84
N ASP A 7 -2.10 -4.50 -20.11
CA ASP A 7 -2.50 -5.04 -21.39
C ASP A 7 -3.95 -4.76 -21.76
N THR A 8 -4.33 -5.15 -22.99
CA THR A 8 -5.69 -5.06 -23.53
C THR A 8 -6.07 -6.36 -24.19
N GLN A 9 -7.37 -6.66 -24.23
CA GLN A 9 -7.96 -7.83 -24.92
C GLN A 9 -9.03 -7.38 -25.92
N GLU A 10 -9.12 -8.08 -27.03
CA GLU A 10 -10.20 -7.86 -27.99
C GLU A 10 -11.38 -8.79 -27.70
N PHE A 11 -12.57 -8.22 -27.71
CA PHE A 11 -13.82 -8.92 -27.49
C PHE A 11 -14.79 -8.62 -28.63
N MET A 12 -15.79 -9.50 -28.82
CA MET A 12 -16.93 -9.25 -29.68
C MET A 12 -18.19 -9.05 -28.84
N ASP A 13 -19.00 -8.05 -29.18
CA ASP A 13 -20.31 -7.89 -28.58
C ASP A 13 -21.34 -8.85 -29.22
N GLU A 14 -22.56 -8.90 -28.66
CA GLU A 14 -23.66 -9.75 -29.18
C GLU A 14 -24.03 -9.42 -30.64
N GLY A 15 -23.73 -8.23 -31.13
CA GLY A 15 -23.91 -7.77 -32.51
C GLY A 15 -22.74 -8.12 -33.42
N GLY A 16 -21.69 -8.81 -32.95
CA GLY A 16 -20.48 -9.16 -33.72
C GLY A 16 -19.52 -8.00 -33.95
N ASN A 17 -19.67 -6.86 -33.21
CA ASN A 17 -18.73 -5.77 -33.31
C ASN A 17 -17.54 -5.99 -32.35
N ALA A 18 -16.33 -5.86 -32.89
CA ALA A 18 -15.12 -5.95 -32.09
C ALA A 18 -14.94 -4.70 -31.20
N TYR A 19 -14.51 -4.92 -29.97
CA TYR A 19 -14.14 -3.83 -29.05
C TYR A 19 -12.92 -4.21 -28.19
N VAL A 20 -12.22 -3.19 -27.72
CA VAL A 20 -11.05 -3.35 -26.86
C VAL A 20 -11.47 -3.25 -25.39
N GLY A 21 -11.11 -4.26 -24.60
CA GLY A 21 -11.17 -4.29 -23.15
C GLY A 21 -9.80 -3.93 -22.57
N TYR A 22 -9.80 -3.12 -21.53
CA TYR A 22 -8.61 -2.67 -20.78
C TYR A 22 -8.56 -3.44 -19.48
N ASN A 23 -7.49 -4.20 -19.25
CA ASN A 23 -7.31 -5.02 -18.06
C ASN A 23 -6.79 -4.16 -16.92
N ILE A 24 -7.64 -3.85 -15.95
CA ILE A 24 -7.28 -3.08 -14.76
C ILE A 24 -6.71 -4.03 -13.72
N HIS A 25 -5.50 -3.72 -13.26
CA HIS A 25 -4.87 -4.34 -12.11
C HIS A 25 -4.90 -3.39 -10.91
N ILE A 26 -5.16 -3.95 -9.74
CA ILE A 26 -5.12 -3.24 -8.46
C ILE A 26 -4.07 -3.89 -7.56
N ASN A 27 -3.14 -3.07 -7.08
CA ASN A 27 -2.03 -3.53 -6.24
C ASN A 27 -1.29 -4.74 -6.83
N GLY A 28 -1.03 -4.69 -8.14
CA GLY A 28 -0.26 -5.69 -8.89
C GLY A 28 -1.03 -6.92 -9.35
N LEU A 29 -2.33 -7.05 -9.03
CA LEU A 29 -3.14 -8.20 -9.42
C LEU A 29 -4.32 -7.78 -10.29
N PHE A 30 -4.65 -8.65 -11.27
CA PHE A 30 -5.82 -8.46 -12.13
C PHE A 30 -7.09 -8.29 -11.30
N HIS A 31 -7.89 -7.28 -11.66
CA HIS A 31 -9.15 -6.97 -10.99
C HIS A 31 -10.35 -7.09 -11.92
N CYS A 32 -10.32 -6.42 -13.06
CA CYS A 32 -11.43 -6.42 -14.02
C CYS A 32 -10.97 -6.00 -15.41
N THR A 33 -11.82 -6.28 -16.40
CA THR A 33 -11.68 -5.77 -17.76
C THR A 33 -12.80 -4.79 -18.04
N VAL A 34 -12.46 -3.59 -18.48
CA VAL A 34 -13.43 -2.52 -18.78
C VAL A 34 -13.27 -1.98 -20.19
N ARG A 35 -14.36 -1.48 -20.76
CA ARG A 35 -14.35 -0.74 -22.02
C ARG A 35 -14.01 0.73 -21.78
N TYR A 36 -13.48 1.41 -22.79
CA TYR A 36 -13.28 2.87 -22.79
C TYR A 36 -14.55 3.62 -22.35
N LYS A 37 -15.75 3.20 -22.83
CA LYS A 37 -17.02 3.84 -22.48
C LYS A 37 -17.31 3.79 -20.97
N GLN A 38 -16.97 2.69 -20.30
CA GLN A 38 -17.18 2.53 -18.86
C GLN A 38 -16.28 3.47 -18.06
N LEU A 39 -15.00 3.59 -18.44
CA LEU A 39 -14.06 4.56 -17.83
C LEU A 39 -14.47 6.01 -18.10
N HIS A 40 -15.00 6.29 -19.31
CA HIS A 40 -15.53 7.62 -19.63
C HIS A 40 -16.76 7.97 -18.76
N ASN A 41 -17.68 7.03 -18.57
CA ASN A 41 -18.83 7.22 -17.68
C ASN A 41 -18.39 7.46 -16.23
N LEU A 42 -17.36 6.71 -15.74
CA LEU A 42 -16.76 6.95 -14.43
C LEU A 42 -16.22 8.39 -14.32
N HIS A 43 -15.48 8.84 -15.34
CA HIS A 43 -14.96 10.22 -15.37
C HIS A 43 -16.07 11.26 -15.30
N GLU A 44 -17.16 11.07 -16.06
CA GLU A 44 -18.32 11.99 -16.04
C GLU A 44 -19.00 12.01 -14.67
N GLN A 45 -19.17 10.86 -14.01
CA GLN A 45 -19.75 10.77 -12.67
C GLN A 45 -18.86 11.45 -11.63
N LEU A 46 -17.55 11.16 -11.63
CA LEU A 46 -16.60 11.82 -10.73
C LEU A 46 -16.57 13.34 -10.92
N SER A 47 -16.63 13.82 -12.18
CA SER A 47 -16.64 15.25 -12.51
C SER A 47 -17.91 15.95 -12.04
N LYS A 48 -19.04 15.23 -12.02
CA LYS A 48 -20.34 15.79 -11.64
C LYS A 48 -20.54 15.82 -10.13
N ASP A 49 -20.13 14.75 -9.45
CA ASP A 49 -20.53 14.52 -8.06
C ASP A 49 -19.43 14.90 -7.05
N LEU A 50 -18.19 15.05 -7.53
CA LEU A 50 -17.07 15.48 -6.69
C LEU A 50 -16.60 16.89 -7.12
N ASP A 51 -16.54 17.82 -6.17
CA ASP A 51 -15.98 19.18 -6.39
C ASP A 51 -14.44 19.14 -6.34
N ILE A 52 -13.84 18.33 -7.23
CA ILE A 52 -12.40 18.08 -7.28
C ILE A 52 -11.91 18.28 -8.71
N SER A 53 -10.73 18.86 -8.87
CA SER A 53 -10.06 18.92 -10.18
C SER A 53 -9.58 17.54 -10.58
N LEU A 54 -10.18 16.97 -11.62
CA LEU A 54 -9.79 15.65 -12.16
C LEU A 54 -8.66 15.80 -13.19
N PRO A 55 -7.83 14.75 -13.36
CA PRO A 55 -6.87 14.68 -14.46
C PRO A 55 -7.58 14.69 -15.82
N ILE A 56 -6.83 15.06 -16.87
CA ILE A 56 -7.38 15.08 -18.23
C ILE A 56 -7.68 13.64 -18.66
N PHE A 57 -8.93 13.39 -19.04
CA PHE A 57 -9.36 12.11 -19.58
C PHE A 57 -9.00 12.01 -21.08
N PRO A 58 -8.52 10.86 -21.60
CA PRO A 58 -8.19 10.69 -23.01
C PRO A 58 -9.41 10.90 -23.90
N PRO A 59 -9.31 11.68 -25.00
CA PRO A 59 -10.45 12.05 -25.81
C PRO A 59 -11.05 10.88 -26.59
N LYS A 60 -12.37 10.94 -26.84
CA LYS A 60 -13.07 9.98 -27.70
C LYS A 60 -12.60 10.12 -29.14
N LYS A 61 -12.21 8.99 -29.78
CA LYS A 61 -11.93 8.93 -31.22
C LYS A 61 -13.11 8.27 -31.95
N PHE A 62 -13.48 8.79 -33.09
CA PHE A 62 -14.68 8.36 -33.85
C PHE A 62 -14.38 7.22 -34.83
N PHE A 63 -13.11 7.03 -35.20
CA PHE A 63 -12.69 5.98 -36.13
C PHE A 63 -12.06 4.81 -35.38
N PRO A 64 -12.05 3.60 -35.99
CA PRO A 64 -11.28 2.46 -35.47
C PRO A 64 -9.83 2.87 -35.21
N LEU A 65 -9.29 2.43 -34.09
CA LEU A 65 -7.91 2.78 -33.70
C LEU A 65 -6.92 1.86 -34.42
N THR A 66 -5.83 2.41 -34.84
CA THR A 66 -4.63 1.60 -35.20
C THR A 66 -4.01 1.01 -33.93
N VAL A 67 -3.17 -0.02 -34.06
CA VAL A 67 -2.47 -0.67 -32.93
C VAL A 67 -1.71 0.36 -32.09
N ASN A 68 -0.96 1.27 -32.72
CA ASN A 68 -0.22 2.33 -32.00
C ASN A 68 -1.18 3.26 -31.24
N GLN A 69 -2.32 3.60 -31.84
CA GLN A 69 -3.31 4.47 -31.17
C GLN A 69 -4.04 3.74 -30.03
N GLN A 70 -4.18 2.42 -30.10
CA GLN A 70 -4.71 1.62 -28.98
C GLN A 70 -3.73 1.65 -27.81
N GLU A 71 -2.43 1.49 -28.09
CA GLU A 71 -1.38 1.54 -27.07
C GLU A 71 -1.25 2.95 -26.44
N GLU A 72 -1.24 4.01 -27.24
CA GLU A 72 -1.28 5.39 -26.72
C GLU A 72 -2.49 5.62 -25.79
N ARG A 73 -3.66 5.09 -26.17
CA ARG A 73 -4.88 5.20 -25.35
C ARG A 73 -4.76 4.39 -24.08
N ARG A 74 -4.20 3.16 -24.13
CA ARG A 74 -3.94 2.32 -22.97
C ARG A 74 -3.09 3.06 -21.94
N LEU A 75 -1.94 3.57 -22.36
CA LEU A 75 -1.01 4.34 -21.52
C LEU A 75 -1.68 5.60 -20.94
N ALA A 76 -2.47 6.31 -21.74
CA ALA A 76 -3.19 7.49 -21.27
C ALA A 76 -4.29 7.16 -20.26
N LEU A 77 -5.00 6.04 -20.42
CA LEU A 77 -5.99 5.54 -19.44
C LEU A 77 -5.32 5.03 -18.17
N GLU A 78 -4.17 4.36 -18.29
CA GLU A 78 -3.37 3.93 -17.13
C GLU A 78 -2.95 5.14 -16.30
N LYS A 79 -2.36 6.16 -16.93
CA LYS A 79 -1.99 7.40 -16.27
C LYS A 79 -3.19 8.08 -15.59
N TYR A 80 -4.35 8.10 -16.25
CA TYR A 80 -5.58 8.65 -15.69
C TYR A 80 -6.01 7.89 -14.43
N ILE A 81 -6.11 6.55 -14.50
CA ILE A 81 -6.59 5.76 -13.36
C ILE A 81 -5.60 5.76 -12.19
N GLN A 82 -4.28 5.80 -12.46
CA GLN A 82 -3.26 6.02 -11.43
C GLN A 82 -3.46 7.35 -10.72
N SER A 83 -3.66 8.44 -11.47
CA SER A 83 -3.84 9.77 -10.89
C SER A 83 -5.09 9.86 -10.01
N ILE A 84 -6.22 9.28 -10.42
CA ILE A 84 -7.42 9.24 -9.57
C ILE A 84 -7.22 8.33 -8.37
N GLY A 85 -6.47 7.23 -8.52
CA GLY A 85 -6.13 6.29 -7.46
C GLY A 85 -5.20 6.85 -6.38
N GLN A 86 -4.45 7.91 -6.66
CA GLN A 86 -3.62 8.62 -5.69
C GLN A 86 -4.41 9.67 -4.87
N ASN A 87 -5.59 10.07 -5.35
CA ASN A 87 -6.42 11.03 -4.64
C ASN A 87 -7.26 10.33 -3.55
N VAL A 88 -6.99 10.68 -2.30
CA VAL A 88 -7.65 10.07 -1.13
C VAL A 88 -9.17 10.23 -1.15
N ALA A 89 -9.68 11.41 -1.57
CA ALA A 89 -11.12 11.67 -1.62
C ALA A 89 -11.80 10.81 -2.70
N ILE A 90 -11.16 10.60 -3.85
CA ILE A 90 -11.67 9.73 -4.92
C ILE A 90 -11.60 8.26 -4.50
N ASN A 91 -10.50 7.82 -3.89
CA ASN A 91 -10.33 6.45 -3.41
C ASN A 91 -11.38 6.03 -2.38
N ASN A 92 -11.82 6.96 -1.56
CA ASN A 92 -12.83 6.71 -0.54
C ASN A 92 -14.25 6.99 -1.06
N SER A 93 -14.42 7.37 -2.33
CA SER A 93 -15.74 7.64 -2.90
C SER A 93 -16.52 6.37 -3.21
N GLU A 94 -17.81 6.38 -2.94
CA GLU A 94 -18.73 5.29 -3.33
C GLU A 94 -18.78 5.12 -4.86
N ILE A 95 -18.51 6.19 -5.63
CA ILE A 95 -18.53 6.17 -7.09
C ILE A 95 -17.42 5.27 -7.63
N LEU A 96 -16.17 5.49 -7.20
CA LEU A 96 -15.04 4.66 -7.65
C LEU A 96 -15.18 3.24 -7.14
N ASN A 97 -15.50 3.05 -5.87
CA ASN A 97 -15.62 1.74 -5.23
C ASN A 97 -16.77 0.93 -5.85
N GLY A 98 -17.92 1.54 -6.09
CA GLY A 98 -19.07 0.91 -6.77
C GLY A 98 -18.76 0.56 -8.22
N PHE A 99 -18.06 1.44 -8.95
CA PHE A 99 -17.60 1.15 -10.31
C PHE A 99 -16.66 -0.07 -10.35
N LEU A 100 -15.66 -0.12 -9.46
CA LEU A 100 -14.68 -1.21 -9.43
C LEU A 100 -15.34 -2.56 -9.08
N LEU A 101 -16.26 -2.57 -8.11
CA LEU A 101 -17.02 -3.79 -7.77
C LEU A 101 -17.89 -4.24 -8.93
N SER A 102 -18.65 -3.33 -9.56
CA SER A 102 -19.51 -3.65 -10.70
C SER A 102 -18.70 -4.19 -11.89
N ALA A 103 -17.57 -3.54 -12.19
CA ALA A 103 -16.69 -3.97 -13.27
C ALA A 103 -16.06 -5.35 -13.00
N GLN A 104 -15.73 -5.66 -11.75
CA GLN A 104 -15.24 -6.96 -11.34
C GLN A 104 -16.32 -8.05 -11.54
N GLN A 105 -17.56 -7.77 -11.15
CA GLN A 105 -18.70 -8.68 -11.33
C GLN A 105 -19.02 -8.91 -12.82
N GLU A 106 -19.03 -7.84 -13.62
CA GLU A 106 -19.28 -7.93 -15.08
C GLU A 106 -18.19 -8.76 -15.79
N THR A 107 -16.93 -8.64 -15.38
CA THR A 107 -15.79 -9.35 -15.99
C THR A 107 -15.93 -10.88 -15.90
N ILE A 108 -16.51 -11.40 -14.82
CA ILE A 108 -16.71 -12.87 -14.65
C ILE A 108 -17.96 -13.35 -15.34
N GLY A 109 -18.92 -12.46 -15.53
CA GLY A 109 -20.19 -12.75 -16.18
C GLY A 109 -21.14 -13.58 -15.33
N GLY A 110 -22.42 -13.37 -15.55
CA GLY A 110 -23.51 -14.10 -14.92
C GLY A 110 -24.02 -13.48 -13.60
N PRO A 111 -25.20 -13.95 -13.16
CA PRO A 111 -25.82 -13.46 -11.94
C PRO A 111 -25.04 -13.91 -10.69
N SER A 112 -25.14 -13.11 -9.63
CA SER A 112 -24.60 -13.50 -8.32
C SER A 112 -25.19 -14.83 -7.84
N LYS A 113 -24.35 -15.72 -7.34
CA LYS A 113 -24.70 -17.05 -6.85
C LYS A 113 -24.24 -17.21 -5.41
N ASN A 114 -24.91 -18.12 -4.68
CA ASN A 114 -24.43 -18.52 -3.36
C ASN A 114 -23.34 -19.59 -3.53
N GLU A 115 -22.19 -19.32 -2.95
CA GLU A 115 -20.99 -20.17 -3.00
C GLU A 115 -20.35 -20.25 -1.60
N ILE A 116 -19.52 -21.25 -1.39
CA ILE A 116 -18.76 -21.38 -0.16
C ILE A 116 -17.38 -20.73 -0.37
N LEU A 117 -17.05 -19.76 0.49
CA LEU A 117 -15.71 -19.20 0.58
C LEU A 117 -15.02 -19.73 1.85
N ASP A 118 -13.90 -20.40 1.65
CA ASP A 118 -13.02 -20.83 2.73
C ASP A 118 -12.05 -19.71 3.11
N ILE A 119 -12.13 -19.25 4.35
CA ILE A 119 -11.22 -18.25 4.94
C ILE A 119 -10.39 -18.94 6.00
N PHE A 120 -9.08 -18.72 5.97
CA PHE A 120 -8.15 -19.37 6.87
C PHE A 120 -7.65 -18.42 7.95
N LEU A 121 -7.38 -18.95 9.12
CA LEU A 121 -6.56 -18.30 10.12
C LEU A 121 -5.08 -18.66 9.88
N MET A 122 -4.17 -17.91 10.49
CA MET A 122 -2.73 -18.08 10.27
C MET A 122 -2.15 -19.41 10.79
N ASN A 123 -2.91 -20.17 11.59
CA ASN A 123 -2.56 -21.55 12.01
C ASN A 123 -3.06 -22.63 11.03
N GLY A 124 -3.71 -22.22 9.92
CA GLY A 124 -4.32 -23.11 8.94
C GLY A 124 -5.75 -23.55 9.27
N SER A 125 -6.33 -23.15 10.40
CA SER A 125 -7.74 -23.39 10.70
C SER A 125 -8.63 -22.73 9.65
N LYS A 126 -9.61 -23.47 9.17
CA LYS A 126 -10.50 -23.08 8.09
C LYS A 126 -11.88 -22.71 8.63
N ILE A 127 -12.43 -21.61 8.15
CA ILE A 127 -13.78 -21.15 8.39
C ILE A 127 -14.47 -21.06 7.03
N SER A 128 -15.55 -21.83 6.83
CA SER A 128 -16.30 -21.86 5.56
C SER A 128 -17.55 -20.99 5.74
N LEU A 129 -17.67 -19.95 4.92
CA LEU A 129 -18.84 -19.08 4.89
C LEU A 129 -19.64 -19.28 3.62
N ASN A 130 -20.97 -19.36 3.76
CA ASN A 130 -21.87 -19.28 2.62
C ASN A 130 -22.08 -17.81 2.28
N ILE A 131 -21.61 -17.40 1.11
CA ILE A 131 -21.59 -16.02 0.66
C ILE A 131 -22.27 -15.89 -0.71
N SER A 132 -22.74 -14.68 -1.04
CA SER A 132 -23.01 -14.33 -2.42
C SER A 132 -21.71 -13.94 -3.14
N THR A 133 -21.50 -14.42 -4.37
CA THR A 133 -20.32 -14.08 -5.17
C THR A 133 -20.18 -12.58 -5.45
N GLY A 134 -21.29 -11.84 -5.33
CA GLY A 134 -21.32 -10.39 -5.46
C GLY A 134 -21.02 -9.62 -4.16
N GLU A 135 -20.89 -10.30 -3.00
CA GLU A 135 -20.55 -9.64 -1.75
C GLU A 135 -19.13 -9.13 -1.76
N HIS A 136 -18.96 -7.89 -1.28
CA HIS A 136 -17.64 -7.27 -1.17
C HIS A 136 -16.94 -7.62 0.14
N SER A 137 -15.62 -7.40 0.17
CA SER A 137 -14.72 -7.79 1.26
C SER A 137 -15.15 -7.28 2.62
N GLY A 138 -15.64 -6.03 2.71
CA GLY A 138 -16.14 -5.46 3.97
C GLY A 138 -17.38 -6.17 4.51
N GLN A 139 -18.29 -6.63 3.64
CA GLN A 139 -19.47 -7.41 4.06
C GLN A 139 -19.06 -8.81 4.55
N ILE A 140 -18.17 -9.47 3.80
CA ILE A 140 -17.66 -10.80 4.17
C ILE A 140 -16.87 -10.74 5.48
N LEU A 141 -16.06 -9.70 5.69
CA LEU A 141 -15.33 -9.50 6.94
C LEU A 141 -16.29 -9.36 8.13
N LYS A 142 -17.36 -8.56 7.99
CA LYS A 142 -18.38 -8.43 9.04
C LYS A 142 -19.10 -9.75 9.33
N ALA A 143 -19.47 -10.49 8.28
CA ALA A 143 -20.09 -11.81 8.42
C ALA A 143 -19.14 -12.81 9.11
N LEU A 144 -17.84 -12.80 8.75
CA LEU A 144 -16.81 -13.61 9.38
C LEU A 144 -16.65 -13.26 10.87
N CYS A 145 -16.49 -11.97 11.19
CA CYS A 145 -16.34 -11.50 12.57
C CYS A 145 -17.55 -11.90 13.45
N LYS A 146 -18.76 -11.78 12.91
CA LYS A 146 -19.97 -12.24 13.58
C LYS A 146 -19.98 -13.77 13.76
N HIS A 147 -19.52 -14.54 12.75
CA HIS A 147 -19.47 -16.00 12.82
C HIS A 147 -18.50 -16.50 13.91
N ILE A 148 -17.37 -15.82 14.10
CA ILE A 148 -16.38 -16.15 15.13
C ILE A 148 -16.64 -15.44 16.47
N GLU A 149 -17.77 -14.71 16.60
CA GLU A 149 -18.18 -14.00 17.81
C GLU A 149 -17.20 -12.88 18.25
N LEU A 150 -16.48 -12.29 17.30
CA LEU A 150 -15.63 -11.11 17.57
C LEU A 150 -16.53 -9.89 17.85
N ILE A 151 -16.23 -9.14 18.91
CA ILE A 151 -16.96 -7.91 19.26
C ILE A 151 -16.90 -6.93 18.08
N ASP A 152 -18.07 -6.36 17.70
CA ASP A 152 -18.24 -5.54 16.50
C ASP A 152 -17.26 -4.34 16.43
N LYS A 153 -16.95 -3.72 17.57
CA LYS A 153 -15.98 -2.60 17.62
C LYS A 153 -14.56 -2.96 17.15
N TYR A 154 -14.21 -4.26 17.13
CA TYR A 154 -12.87 -4.71 16.76
C TYR A 154 -12.75 -5.19 15.31
N HIS A 155 -13.86 -5.27 14.56
CA HIS A 155 -13.81 -5.77 13.19
C HIS A 155 -12.86 -4.94 12.30
N SER A 156 -12.78 -3.62 12.49
CA SER A 156 -11.90 -2.72 11.73
C SER A 156 -10.39 -2.93 11.96
N HIS A 157 -10.03 -3.65 13.04
CA HIS A 157 -8.64 -4.01 13.32
C HIS A 157 -8.16 -5.23 12.53
N PHE A 158 -9.06 -5.88 11.81
CA PHE A 158 -8.75 -7.04 10.99
C PHE A 158 -9.11 -6.78 9.52
N ALA A 159 -8.50 -7.54 8.63
CA ALA A 159 -8.81 -7.51 7.21
C ALA A 159 -8.56 -8.88 6.57
N LEU A 160 -9.10 -9.06 5.37
CA LEU A 160 -8.84 -10.21 4.54
C LEU A 160 -7.59 -9.94 3.68
N PHE A 161 -6.71 -10.93 3.64
CA PHE A 161 -5.49 -10.91 2.84
C PHE A 161 -5.44 -12.12 1.92
N ILE A 162 -4.76 -11.97 0.80
CA ILE A 162 -4.34 -13.08 -0.04
C ILE A 162 -2.90 -13.42 0.30
N ILE A 163 -2.66 -14.69 0.62
CA ILE A 163 -1.33 -15.25 0.85
C ILE A 163 -1.07 -16.43 -0.08
N ILE A 164 0.21 -16.72 -0.31
CA ILE A 164 0.67 -18.02 -0.78
C ILE A 164 1.31 -18.74 0.40
N GLN A 165 0.93 -19.98 0.59
CA GLN A 165 1.54 -20.86 1.58
C GLN A 165 1.88 -22.17 0.88
N GLU A 166 3.14 -22.31 0.48
CA GLU A 166 3.66 -23.52 -0.19
C GLU A 166 3.85 -24.65 0.80
N ASP A 167 4.44 -24.33 1.98
CA ASP A 167 4.67 -25.22 3.09
C ASP A 167 4.18 -24.59 4.40
N ASN A 168 4.14 -25.38 5.48
CA ASN A 168 3.70 -24.87 6.79
C ASN A 168 4.58 -23.74 7.38
N SER A 169 5.75 -23.51 6.82
CA SER A 169 6.72 -22.51 7.28
C SER A 169 6.92 -21.35 6.32
N ASN A 170 6.56 -21.49 5.03
CA ASN A 170 6.79 -20.44 4.04
C ASN A 170 5.49 -19.74 3.70
N ILE A 171 5.28 -18.57 4.31
CA ILE A 171 4.10 -17.73 4.09
C ILE A 171 4.55 -16.46 3.37
N ARG A 172 3.93 -16.17 2.22
CA ARG A 172 4.15 -14.93 1.47
C ARG A 172 2.83 -14.17 1.32
N ILE A 173 2.76 -12.96 1.83
CA ILE A 173 1.61 -12.08 1.60
C ILE A 173 1.69 -11.58 0.17
N LEU A 174 0.60 -11.71 -0.59
CA LEU A 174 0.47 -11.11 -1.91
C LEU A 174 -0.11 -9.70 -1.80
N ARG A 175 -1.26 -9.55 -1.15
CA ARG A 175 -1.87 -8.26 -0.88
C ARG A 175 -3.00 -8.33 0.15
N LYS A 176 -3.38 -7.17 0.69
CA LYS A 176 -4.63 -6.95 1.40
C LYS A 176 -5.77 -6.81 0.39
N LEU A 177 -6.90 -7.46 0.64
CA LEU A 177 -8.13 -7.24 -0.14
C LEU A 177 -8.71 -5.87 0.18
N GLN A 178 -9.14 -5.16 -0.87
CA GLN A 178 -9.79 -3.86 -0.71
C GLN A 178 -11.25 -4.06 -0.27
N ASP A 179 -11.78 -3.14 0.51
CA ASP A 179 -13.12 -3.28 1.11
C ASP A 179 -14.22 -3.43 0.07
N PHE A 180 -14.05 -2.84 -1.11
CA PHE A 180 -15.04 -2.86 -2.20
C PHE A 180 -14.96 -4.11 -3.09
N GLU A 181 -13.85 -4.84 -3.14
CA GLU A 181 -13.71 -5.98 -4.06
C GLU A 181 -14.37 -7.26 -3.52
N SER A 182 -14.81 -8.14 -4.43
CA SER A 182 -15.28 -9.46 -4.05
C SER A 182 -14.11 -10.42 -3.80
N PRO A 183 -13.93 -10.91 -2.56
CA PRO A 183 -12.89 -11.90 -2.25
C PRO A 183 -13.03 -13.19 -3.04
N PHE A 184 -14.25 -13.62 -3.30
CA PHE A 184 -14.53 -14.84 -4.06
C PHE A 184 -14.02 -14.70 -5.50
N ILE A 185 -14.35 -13.59 -6.15
CA ILE A 185 -13.95 -13.32 -7.53
C ILE A 185 -12.43 -13.16 -7.61
N THR A 186 -11.84 -12.38 -6.73
CA THR A 186 -10.38 -12.20 -6.68
C THR A 186 -9.67 -13.54 -6.50
N TYR A 187 -10.12 -14.38 -5.56
CA TYR A 187 -9.53 -15.68 -5.28
C TYR A 187 -9.66 -16.64 -6.49
N LYS A 188 -10.82 -16.67 -7.15
CA LYS A 188 -11.06 -17.54 -8.32
C LYS A 188 -10.20 -17.18 -9.54
N ASN A 189 -9.84 -15.92 -9.69
CA ASN A 189 -8.98 -15.45 -10.78
C ASN A 189 -7.48 -15.68 -10.50
N MET A 190 -7.14 -16.16 -9.31
CA MET A 190 -5.75 -16.42 -8.95
C MET A 190 -5.40 -17.89 -9.17
N HIS A 191 -4.35 -18.14 -9.92
CA HIS A 191 -3.93 -19.49 -10.31
C HIS A 191 -2.74 -20.09 -9.54
N PRO A 192 -1.94 -19.33 -8.73
CA PRO A 192 -0.83 -19.94 -8.02
C PRO A 192 -1.30 -21.00 -7.02
N MET A 193 -0.65 -22.18 -7.04
CA MET A 193 -0.89 -23.21 -6.02
C MET A 193 -0.58 -22.66 -4.62
N GLY A 194 -1.35 -23.08 -3.62
CA GLY A 194 -1.16 -22.62 -2.25
C GLY A 194 -1.76 -21.25 -1.91
N THR A 195 -2.49 -20.63 -2.86
CA THR A 195 -3.21 -19.36 -2.59
C THR A 195 -4.34 -19.57 -1.59
N LYS A 196 -4.44 -18.69 -0.58
CA LYS A 196 -5.47 -18.70 0.45
C LYS A 196 -5.96 -17.29 0.77
N VAL A 197 -7.25 -17.18 1.09
CA VAL A 197 -7.81 -15.99 1.74
C VAL A 197 -7.65 -16.17 3.24
N VAL A 198 -7.00 -15.23 3.92
CA VAL A 198 -6.72 -15.31 5.36
C VAL A 198 -7.20 -14.08 6.09
N LEU A 199 -7.61 -14.28 7.35
CA LEU A 199 -7.90 -13.20 8.30
C LEU A 199 -6.61 -12.82 9.03
N ARG A 200 -6.23 -11.54 8.98
CA ARG A 200 -5.05 -10.99 9.67
C ARG A 200 -5.37 -9.64 10.28
N LYS A 201 -4.56 -9.25 11.29
CA LYS A 201 -4.59 -7.88 11.81
C LYS A 201 -4.20 -6.88 10.71
N SER A 202 -4.82 -5.69 10.72
CA SER A 202 -4.69 -4.67 9.69
C SER A 202 -4.39 -3.28 10.28
N TYR A 203 -3.46 -3.21 11.21
CA TYR A 203 -2.94 -1.99 11.83
C TYR A 203 -1.44 -2.14 12.09
N TRP A 204 -0.73 -1.02 12.23
CA TRP A 204 0.72 -0.96 12.39
C TRP A 204 1.15 -0.62 13.81
N ASP A 205 0.35 0.19 14.52
CA ASP A 205 0.66 0.53 15.91
C ASP A 205 0.23 -0.59 16.86
N THR A 206 1.23 -1.22 17.45
CA THR A 206 1.04 -2.32 18.42
C THR A 206 0.39 -1.89 19.71
N THR A 207 0.14 -0.59 19.95
CA THR A 207 -0.62 -0.11 21.11
C THR A 207 -2.10 -0.54 21.03
N TYR A 208 -2.66 -0.72 19.82
CA TYR A 208 -4.01 -1.26 19.65
C TYR A 208 -4.17 -2.69 20.19
N ASP A 209 -3.07 -3.46 20.25
CA ASP A 209 -3.12 -4.80 20.84
C ASP A 209 -3.67 -4.76 22.28
N ILE A 210 -3.33 -3.71 23.07
CA ILE A 210 -3.70 -3.60 24.50
C ILE A 210 -5.22 -3.66 24.68
N GLU A 211 -5.96 -2.98 23.80
CA GLU A 211 -7.42 -2.99 23.84
C GLU A 211 -7.97 -4.35 23.37
N LEU A 212 -7.38 -4.91 22.31
CA LEU A 212 -7.78 -6.20 21.73
C LEU A 212 -7.57 -7.38 22.69
N LEU A 213 -6.55 -7.33 23.55
CA LEU A 213 -6.26 -8.38 24.53
C LEU A 213 -7.39 -8.58 25.55
N SER A 214 -8.30 -7.60 25.73
CA SER A 214 -9.45 -7.71 26.60
C SER A 214 -10.58 -8.60 26.06
N ASP A 215 -10.57 -8.89 24.74
CA ASP A 215 -11.53 -9.76 24.09
C ASP A 215 -10.92 -11.14 23.80
N PRO A 216 -11.53 -12.25 24.29
CA PRO A 216 -10.96 -13.59 24.12
C PRO A 216 -10.75 -14.02 22.67
N ILE A 217 -11.64 -13.57 21.76
CA ILE A 217 -11.55 -13.92 20.35
C ILE A 217 -10.42 -13.10 19.67
N ALA A 218 -10.37 -11.79 19.91
CA ALA A 218 -9.29 -10.95 19.38
C ALA A 218 -7.92 -11.40 19.93
N LEU A 219 -7.80 -11.67 21.21
CA LEU A 219 -6.61 -12.26 21.84
C LEU A 219 -6.19 -13.55 21.14
N ASN A 220 -7.13 -14.46 20.86
CA ASN A 220 -6.85 -15.71 20.18
C ASN A 220 -6.38 -15.48 18.72
N LEU A 221 -6.98 -14.54 18.01
CA LEU A 221 -6.56 -14.19 16.63
C LEU A 221 -5.14 -13.63 16.62
N LEU A 222 -4.81 -12.72 17.53
CA LEU A 222 -3.45 -12.17 17.68
C LEU A 222 -2.45 -13.25 18.04
N TYR A 223 -2.79 -14.15 18.97
CA TYR A 223 -1.96 -15.26 19.37
C TYR A 223 -1.67 -16.21 18.19
N ILE A 224 -2.70 -16.62 17.44
CA ILE A 224 -2.58 -17.50 16.28
C ILE A 224 -1.65 -16.87 15.23
N GLN A 225 -1.85 -15.59 14.91
CA GLN A 225 -1.02 -14.88 13.95
C GLN A 225 0.43 -14.78 14.43
N THR A 226 0.66 -14.35 15.66
CA THR A 226 2.01 -14.19 16.24
C THR A 226 2.75 -15.52 16.29
N ALA A 227 2.09 -16.59 16.70
CA ALA A 227 2.69 -17.94 16.73
C ALA A 227 3.07 -18.43 15.33
N ALA A 228 2.28 -18.12 14.32
CA ALA A 228 2.60 -18.44 12.93
C ALA A 228 3.79 -17.60 12.41
N GLU A 229 3.87 -16.32 12.73
CA GLU A 229 4.97 -15.43 12.34
C GLU A 229 6.29 -15.83 12.98
N ILE A 230 6.29 -16.27 14.25
CA ILE A 230 7.46 -16.83 14.93
C ILE A 230 7.89 -18.14 14.25
N ARG A 231 6.95 -19.05 13.98
CA ARG A 231 7.24 -20.33 13.32
C ARG A 231 7.80 -20.15 11.91
N SER A 232 7.32 -19.15 11.17
CA SER A 232 7.81 -18.80 9.82
C SER A 232 9.13 -18.02 9.84
N GLY A 233 9.71 -17.75 11.01
CA GLY A 233 10.96 -17.00 11.15
C GLY A 233 10.85 -15.50 10.86
N TRP A 234 9.65 -14.95 10.74
CA TRP A 234 9.44 -13.50 10.58
C TRP A 234 9.86 -12.75 11.84
N ILE A 235 9.57 -13.36 13.00
CA ILE A 235 10.01 -12.87 14.31
C ILE A 235 11.11 -13.82 14.80
N PRO A 236 12.40 -13.48 14.61
CA PRO A 236 13.50 -14.28 15.12
C PRO A 236 13.52 -14.26 16.64
N VAL A 237 13.72 -15.42 17.23
CA VAL A 237 13.67 -15.62 18.68
C VAL A 237 14.96 -16.31 19.15
N ALA A 238 15.59 -15.82 20.21
CA ALA A 238 16.72 -16.50 20.83
C ALA A 238 16.28 -17.82 21.48
N LYS A 239 17.19 -18.82 21.56
CA LYS A 239 16.86 -20.18 22.05
C LYS A 239 16.15 -20.20 23.42
N GLU A 240 16.61 -19.36 24.34
CA GLU A 240 16.03 -19.28 25.69
C GLU A 240 14.59 -18.73 25.66
N GLN A 241 14.36 -17.67 24.87
CA GLN A 241 13.03 -17.12 24.68
C GLN A 241 12.11 -18.09 23.93
N GLN A 242 12.65 -18.84 22.96
CA GLN A 242 11.88 -19.85 22.24
C GLN A 242 11.38 -20.95 23.18
N GLN A 243 12.25 -21.48 24.07
CA GLN A 243 11.86 -22.47 25.07
C GLN A 243 10.78 -21.94 26.02
N HIS A 244 10.89 -20.66 26.40
CA HIS A 244 9.87 -20.02 27.25
C HIS A 244 8.53 -19.90 26.51
N LEU A 245 8.54 -19.41 25.28
CA LEU A 245 7.32 -19.31 24.45
C LEU A 245 6.68 -20.68 24.18
N GLU A 246 7.48 -21.72 23.92
CA GLU A 246 6.98 -23.09 23.78
C GLU A 246 6.34 -23.62 25.08
N GLY A 247 6.90 -23.27 26.25
CA GLY A 247 6.32 -23.57 27.55
C GLY A 247 4.95 -22.91 27.74
N LEU A 248 4.84 -21.62 27.41
CA LEU A 248 3.59 -20.86 27.46
C LEU A 248 2.55 -21.40 26.47
N GLN A 249 2.99 -21.85 25.30
CA GLN A 249 2.13 -22.48 24.31
C GLN A 249 1.56 -23.81 24.81
N LYS A 250 2.37 -24.64 25.48
CA LYS A 250 1.94 -25.91 26.07
C LYS A 250 1.00 -25.71 27.24
N SER A 251 1.17 -24.66 28.05
CA SER A 251 0.30 -24.33 29.16
C SER A 251 -1.02 -23.64 28.72
N GLY A 252 -1.10 -23.20 27.44
CA GLY A 252 -2.25 -22.46 26.91
C GLY A 252 -2.35 -20.99 27.39
N ASN A 253 -1.28 -20.45 27.99
CA ASN A 253 -1.26 -19.06 28.48
C ASN A 253 -0.99 -18.08 27.32
N LYS A 254 -2.04 -17.72 26.59
CA LYS A 254 -1.97 -16.87 25.40
C LYS A 254 -1.64 -15.41 25.73
N GLU A 255 -2.11 -14.90 26.86
CA GLU A 255 -1.85 -13.52 27.30
C GLU A 255 -0.37 -13.30 27.57
N GLU A 256 0.23 -14.18 28.37
CA GLU A 256 1.66 -14.10 28.68
C GLU A 256 2.52 -14.36 27.45
N TYR A 257 2.12 -15.31 26.59
CA TYR A 257 2.76 -15.53 25.29
C TYR A 257 2.83 -14.25 24.48
N LEU A 258 1.72 -13.54 24.31
CA LEU A 258 1.68 -12.28 23.58
C LEU A 258 2.44 -11.17 24.30
N SER A 259 2.41 -11.13 25.63
CA SER A 259 3.19 -10.18 26.42
C SER A 259 4.68 -10.32 26.14
N VAL A 260 5.20 -11.56 26.13
CA VAL A 260 6.60 -11.85 25.77
C VAL A 260 6.87 -11.55 24.30
N ALA A 261 6.01 -12.03 23.39
CA ALA A 261 6.21 -11.85 21.96
C ALA A 261 6.25 -10.36 21.54
N ARG A 262 5.43 -9.49 22.15
CA ARG A 262 5.40 -8.05 21.91
C ARG A 262 6.71 -7.34 22.25
N THR A 263 7.56 -7.91 23.07
CA THR A 263 8.90 -7.38 23.37
C THR A 263 9.93 -7.71 22.29
N LEU A 264 9.62 -8.65 21.39
CA LEU A 264 10.54 -9.08 20.34
C LEU A 264 10.67 -8.00 19.27
N LYS A 265 11.88 -7.87 18.71
CA LYS A 265 12.26 -6.79 17.80
C LYS A 265 11.34 -6.66 16.58
N TYR A 266 10.95 -7.77 15.97
CA TYR A 266 10.15 -7.80 14.74
C TYR A 266 8.67 -8.08 14.96
N TYR A 267 8.18 -7.96 16.18
CA TYR A 267 6.75 -8.07 16.43
C TYR A 267 5.98 -6.94 15.72
N GLY A 268 4.97 -7.33 14.94
CA GLY A 268 4.14 -6.39 14.18
C GLY A 268 4.71 -5.96 12.83
N TYR A 269 5.80 -6.61 12.38
CA TYR A 269 6.34 -6.40 11.05
C TYR A 269 5.79 -7.40 10.03
N ILE A 270 5.71 -6.97 8.78
CA ILE A 270 5.54 -7.84 7.62
C ILE A 270 6.92 -8.08 7.03
N GLN A 271 7.32 -9.34 6.92
CA GLN A 271 8.56 -9.74 6.27
C GLN A 271 8.29 -10.06 4.80
N PHE A 272 9.20 -9.61 3.94
CA PHE A 272 9.18 -9.84 2.50
C PHE A 272 10.14 -10.95 2.10
N ALA A 273 9.98 -11.48 0.88
CA ALA A 273 10.95 -12.42 0.33
C ALA A 273 12.34 -11.74 0.17
N PRO A 274 13.44 -12.51 0.22
CA PRO A 274 14.77 -11.96 -0.06
C PRO A 274 14.79 -11.23 -1.41
N CYS A 275 15.40 -10.05 -1.42
CA CYS A 275 15.44 -9.17 -2.59
C CYS A 275 16.81 -8.50 -2.73
N PHE A 276 16.98 -7.63 -3.72
CA PHE A 276 18.21 -6.89 -3.96
C PHE A 276 18.00 -5.41 -3.67
N CYS A 277 19.04 -4.76 -3.13
CA CYS A 277 19.05 -3.34 -2.81
C CYS A 277 20.37 -2.70 -3.28
N ASP A 278 20.32 -1.41 -3.64
CA ASP A 278 21.50 -0.63 -3.97
C ASP A 278 22.23 -0.05 -2.73
N TYR A 279 21.67 -0.26 -1.54
CA TYR A 279 22.22 0.18 -0.26
C TYR A 279 22.59 -1.02 0.64
N PRO A 280 23.74 -1.00 1.35
CA PRO A 280 24.83 -0.01 1.33
C PRO A 280 25.67 -0.06 0.06
N GLN A 281 25.60 -1.13 -0.69
CA GLN A 281 26.31 -1.34 -1.96
C GLN A 281 25.35 -1.87 -3.01
N HIS A 282 25.56 -1.48 -4.25
CA HIS A 282 24.74 -1.95 -5.38
C HIS A 282 24.73 -3.49 -5.45
N GLY A 283 23.54 -4.06 -5.57
CA GLY A 283 23.35 -5.52 -5.64
C GLY A 283 23.42 -6.25 -4.30
N SER A 284 23.36 -5.55 -3.18
CA SER A 284 23.27 -6.19 -1.85
C SER A 284 22.02 -7.05 -1.76
N ARG A 285 22.21 -8.34 -1.40
CA ARG A 285 21.10 -9.25 -1.11
C ARG A 285 20.59 -9.02 0.31
N VAL A 286 19.30 -8.72 0.42
CA VAL A 286 18.71 -8.25 1.67
C VAL A 286 17.42 -8.99 2.00
N LEU A 287 17.10 -9.04 3.29
CA LEU A 287 15.80 -9.43 3.80
C LEU A 287 15.12 -8.18 4.40
N LEU A 288 13.97 -7.84 3.87
CA LEU A 288 13.24 -6.64 4.23
C LEU A 288 12.09 -6.96 5.17
N ALA A 289 11.88 -6.10 6.17
CA ALA A 289 10.71 -6.11 7.03
C ALA A 289 10.16 -4.69 7.22
N ILE A 290 8.84 -4.53 7.14
CA ILE A 290 8.15 -3.23 7.30
C ILE A 290 7.21 -3.32 8.50
N GLY A 291 7.31 -2.35 9.41
CA GLY A 291 6.47 -2.26 10.60
C GLY A 291 6.95 -1.15 11.54
N ARG A 292 6.15 -0.79 12.55
CA ARG A 292 6.51 0.18 13.58
C ARG A 292 7.05 1.52 13.04
N ASN A 293 6.49 1.99 11.92
CA ASN A 293 6.87 3.22 11.21
C ASN A 293 8.31 3.21 10.66
N GLU A 294 8.83 2.03 10.37
CA GLU A 294 10.14 1.88 9.76
C GLU A 294 10.19 0.72 8.76
N LEU A 295 11.17 0.80 7.88
CA LEU A 295 11.59 -0.24 6.96
C LEU A 295 12.95 -0.72 7.47
N ASN A 296 13.01 -1.99 7.85
CA ASN A 296 14.22 -2.62 8.34
C ASN A 296 14.81 -3.52 7.25
N LEU A 297 16.11 -3.34 6.99
CA LEU A 297 16.85 -4.03 5.95
C LEU A 297 17.99 -4.81 6.59
N ARG A 298 17.93 -6.13 6.49
CA ARG A 298 18.99 -7.07 6.97
C ARG A 298 19.81 -7.54 5.79
N ILE A 299 21.12 -7.32 5.82
CA ILE A 299 22.04 -7.72 4.77
C ILE A 299 22.38 -9.22 4.96
N LEU A 300 22.08 -10.04 3.94
CA LEU A 300 22.23 -11.48 4.01
C LEU A 300 23.68 -11.97 3.71
N SER A 301 24.52 -11.10 3.14
CA SER A 301 25.88 -11.43 2.72
C SER A 301 26.96 -11.19 3.77
N SER A 302 26.64 -10.59 4.93
CA SER A 302 27.61 -10.32 5.98
C SER A 302 27.50 -11.32 7.12
N GLU A 303 28.63 -11.88 7.55
CA GLU A 303 28.69 -12.80 8.70
C GLU A 303 28.24 -12.14 10.01
N GLU A 304 28.31 -10.82 10.12
CA GLU A 304 27.94 -10.04 11.29
C GLU A 304 26.49 -9.52 11.27
N GLY A 305 25.68 -9.85 10.25
CA GLY A 305 24.24 -9.53 10.21
C GLY A 305 23.96 -8.04 10.30
N HIS A 306 24.59 -7.22 9.46
CA HIS A 306 24.33 -5.77 9.43
C HIS A 306 22.87 -5.47 9.12
N GLU A 307 22.29 -4.62 9.95
CA GLU A 307 20.93 -4.15 9.86
C GLU A 307 20.92 -2.63 9.63
N VAL A 308 20.04 -2.18 8.74
CA VAL A 308 19.82 -0.75 8.48
C VAL A 308 18.34 -0.46 8.65
N VAL A 309 18.05 0.62 9.36
CA VAL A 309 16.67 1.05 9.65
C VAL A 309 16.39 2.36 8.96
N PHE A 310 15.34 2.39 8.16
CA PHE A 310 14.82 3.59 7.50
C PHE A 310 13.50 3.99 8.14
N LYS A 311 13.49 5.07 8.92
CA LYS A 311 12.27 5.62 9.51
C LYS A 311 11.37 6.19 8.41
N VAL A 312 10.08 5.84 8.43
CA VAL A 312 9.12 6.33 7.42
C VAL A 312 8.99 7.86 7.47
N SER A 313 9.10 8.49 8.65
CA SER A 313 9.10 9.95 8.80
C SER A 313 10.22 10.65 8.01
N ARG A 314 11.34 9.96 7.76
CA ARG A 314 12.49 10.48 7.00
C ARG A 314 12.47 10.16 5.50
N MET A 315 11.46 9.43 5.01
CA MET A 315 11.22 9.19 3.58
C MET A 315 10.44 10.38 3.01
N ARG A 316 10.99 11.11 2.05
CA ARG A 316 10.30 12.25 1.43
C ARG A 316 9.21 11.80 0.46
N CYS A 317 9.55 10.85 -0.38
CA CYS A 317 8.66 10.28 -1.38
C CYS A 317 9.17 8.92 -1.85
N TRP A 318 8.34 8.18 -2.56
CA TRP A 318 8.74 6.92 -3.21
C TRP A 318 7.99 6.71 -4.51
N ARG A 319 8.52 5.81 -5.34
CA ARG A 319 7.92 5.42 -6.62
C ARG A 319 8.12 3.93 -6.88
N ILE A 320 7.25 3.36 -7.70
CA ILE A 320 7.39 2.03 -8.28
C ILE A 320 7.80 2.19 -9.75
N THR A 321 8.84 1.47 -10.16
CA THR A 321 9.28 1.42 -11.56
C THR A 321 9.33 -0.03 -12.04
N THR A 322 9.05 -0.23 -13.32
CA THR A 322 9.16 -1.51 -13.99
C THR A 322 10.43 -1.50 -14.83
N MET A 323 11.35 -2.43 -14.58
CA MET A 323 12.56 -2.60 -15.38
C MET A 323 12.35 -3.74 -16.37
N GLN A 324 12.50 -3.47 -17.65
CA GLN A 324 12.57 -4.53 -18.66
C GLN A 324 13.99 -5.09 -18.66
N SER A 325 14.12 -6.39 -18.46
CA SER A 325 15.39 -7.08 -18.57
C SER A 325 15.85 -7.04 -20.04
N GLY A 326 16.87 -6.23 -20.32
CA GLY A 326 17.42 -6.03 -21.67
C GLY A 326 18.32 -7.19 -22.16
N MET A 327 18.00 -8.45 -21.87
CA MET A 327 18.71 -9.59 -22.45
C MET A 327 18.00 -10.07 -23.73
N GLU A 328 18.64 -9.81 -24.87
CA GLU A 328 18.20 -10.14 -26.24
C GLU A 328 18.12 -11.65 -26.56
N HIS A 329 18.20 -12.57 -25.60
CA HIS A 329 18.23 -14.03 -25.84
C HIS A 329 17.52 -14.87 -24.79
N CYS A 330 16.24 -14.56 -24.47
CA CYS A 330 15.33 -15.55 -23.88
C CYS A 330 13.96 -15.35 -24.49
N GLU A 331 13.56 -16.24 -25.39
CA GLU A 331 12.28 -16.23 -26.11
C GLU A 331 11.07 -16.61 -25.24
N ASP A 332 11.28 -16.91 -23.95
CA ASP A 332 10.18 -17.27 -23.01
C ASP A 332 10.41 -16.59 -21.65
N ASN A 333 9.52 -15.70 -21.31
CA ASN A 333 9.26 -14.97 -20.07
C ASN A 333 9.70 -13.48 -20.11
N ASN A 334 8.67 -12.62 -20.16
CA ASN A 334 8.71 -11.21 -19.80
C ASN A 334 9.04 -11.07 -18.29
N ASP A 335 10.29 -11.27 -17.88
CA ASP A 335 10.76 -10.98 -16.53
C ASP A 335 10.89 -9.46 -16.35
N CYS A 336 9.74 -8.81 -16.17
CA CYS A 336 9.70 -7.43 -15.69
C CYS A 336 9.99 -7.45 -14.19
N THR A 337 11.15 -6.99 -13.77
CA THR A 337 11.46 -6.77 -12.37
C THR A 337 10.87 -5.44 -11.91
N LEU A 338 10.12 -5.48 -10.80
CA LEU A 338 9.60 -4.29 -10.14
C LEU A 338 10.64 -3.72 -9.18
N GLU A 339 10.73 -2.39 -9.11
CA GLU A 339 11.58 -1.69 -8.17
C GLU A 339 10.78 -0.69 -7.35
N LEU A 340 11.02 -0.69 -6.03
CA LEU A 340 10.62 0.38 -5.13
C LEU A 340 11.82 1.29 -4.91
N SER A 341 11.76 2.52 -5.37
CA SER A 341 12.75 3.55 -5.06
C SER A 341 12.15 4.58 -4.10
N PHE A 342 12.84 4.91 -3.01
CA PHE A 342 12.43 5.96 -2.09
C PHE A 342 13.54 6.95 -1.81
N GLU A 343 13.18 8.21 -1.60
CA GLU A 343 14.11 9.27 -1.28
C GLU A 343 14.16 9.47 0.24
N TYR A 344 15.33 9.28 0.82
CA TYR A 344 15.55 9.22 2.26
C TYR A 344 16.47 10.34 2.73
N LEU A 345 16.11 10.98 3.84
CA LEU A 345 16.93 12.00 4.51
C LEU A 345 18.01 11.30 5.35
N VAL A 346 19.23 11.16 4.77
CA VAL A 346 20.37 10.48 5.43
C VAL A 346 21.05 11.37 6.46
N ALA A 347 21.14 12.69 6.18
CA ALA A 347 21.69 13.69 7.07
C ALA A 347 20.95 15.01 6.88
N ARG A 348 21.24 16.00 7.71
CA ARG A 348 20.61 17.34 7.64
C ARG A 348 20.78 17.93 6.23
N ASN A 349 19.67 18.10 5.51
CA ASN A 349 19.62 18.59 4.12
C ASN A 349 20.28 17.68 3.07
N GLU A 350 20.50 16.40 3.37
CA GLU A 350 21.06 15.43 2.43
C GLU A 350 20.06 14.32 2.17
N LEU A 351 19.54 14.27 0.94
CA LEU A 351 18.59 13.28 0.45
C LEU A 351 19.30 12.30 -0.46
N GLN A 352 19.02 11.02 -0.30
CA GLN A 352 19.55 9.93 -1.11
C GLN A 352 18.41 9.03 -1.60
N TRP A 353 18.45 8.67 -2.87
CA TRP A 353 17.58 7.62 -3.41
C TRP A 353 18.12 6.25 -3.07
N ILE A 354 17.23 5.38 -2.61
CA ILE A 354 17.51 3.97 -2.30
C ILE A 354 16.52 3.14 -3.08
N THR A 355 17.02 2.13 -3.80
CA THR A 355 16.24 1.29 -4.71
C THR A 355 16.27 -0.17 -4.27
N ILE A 356 15.10 -0.79 -4.21
CA ILE A 356 14.88 -2.19 -3.85
C ILE A 356 14.21 -2.88 -5.04
N ALA A 357 14.88 -3.88 -5.61
CA ALA A 357 14.35 -4.71 -6.68
C ALA A 357 13.63 -5.93 -6.08
N SER A 358 12.31 -6.00 -6.24
CA SER A 358 11.47 -7.06 -5.65
C SER A 358 10.16 -7.21 -6.39
N GLU A 359 9.70 -8.43 -6.61
CA GLU A 359 8.33 -8.71 -7.08
C GLU A 359 7.25 -8.16 -6.13
N GLN A 360 7.57 -7.97 -4.85
CA GLN A 360 6.68 -7.44 -3.83
C GLN A 360 6.77 -5.91 -3.67
N ALA A 361 7.42 -5.18 -4.58
CA ALA A 361 7.61 -3.73 -4.51
C ALA A 361 6.28 -2.97 -4.32
N ILE A 362 5.23 -3.38 -5.01
CA ILE A 362 3.89 -2.79 -4.87
C ILE A 362 3.32 -3.02 -3.47
N LEU A 363 3.47 -4.23 -2.91
CA LEU A 363 3.04 -4.51 -1.54
C LEU A 363 3.81 -3.65 -0.52
N MET A 364 5.12 -3.49 -0.71
CA MET A 364 5.95 -2.60 0.12
C MET A 364 5.41 -1.16 0.08
N SER A 365 5.13 -0.63 -1.10
CA SER A 365 4.54 0.71 -1.28
C SER A 365 3.19 0.85 -0.56
N VAL A 366 2.32 -0.16 -0.69
CA VAL A 366 1.01 -0.18 -0.01
C VAL A 366 1.17 -0.20 1.52
N CYS A 367 2.15 -0.95 2.04
CA CYS A 367 2.46 -0.98 3.48
C CYS A 367 2.97 0.37 3.98
N LEU A 368 3.88 1.03 3.24
CA LEU A 368 4.38 2.36 3.58
C LEU A 368 3.23 3.38 3.63
N GLN A 369 2.37 3.39 2.60
CA GLN A 369 1.20 4.29 2.58
C GLN A 369 0.25 4.03 3.75
N ALA A 370 -0.05 2.78 4.05
CA ALA A 370 -0.95 2.43 5.15
C ALA A 370 -0.40 2.86 6.53
N MET A 371 0.93 2.76 6.74
CA MET A 371 1.56 3.26 7.97
C MET A 371 1.47 4.79 8.08
N ILE A 372 1.67 5.51 6.97
CA ILE A 372 1.55 6.97 6.94
C ILE A 372 0.13 7.40 7.22
N ASP A 373 -0.86 6.75 6.58
CA ASP A 373 -2.27 7.04 6.80
C ASP A 373 -2.67 6.84 8.27
N GLU A 374 -2.18 5.76 8.92
CA GLU A 374 -2.41 5.51 10.34
C GLU A 374 -1.74 6.58 11.24
N LEU A 375 -0.51 7.01 10.91
CA LEU A 375 0.18 8.09 11.62
C LEU A 375 -0.59 9.41 11.53
N LEU A 376 -1.04 9.77 10.34
CA LEU A 376 -1.78 11.02 10.10
C LEU A 376 -3.13 11.02 10.81
N GLN A 377 -3.84 9.88 10.83
CA GLN A 377 -5.11 9.77 11.56
C GLN A 377 -4.93 10.01 13.05
N LYS A 378 -3.85 9.50 13.66
CA LYS A 378 -3.55 9.74 15.08
C LYS A 378 -3.28 11.20 15.38
N CYS A 379 -2.61 11.92 14.49
CA CYS A 379 -2.34 13.34 14.65
C CYS A 379 -3.63 14.19 14.64
N VAL A 380 -4.64 13.77 13.88
CA VAL A 380 -5.95 14.46 13.82
C VAL A 380 -6.80 14.18 15.06
N THR A 381 -6.69 13.01 15.67
CA THR A 381 -7.47 12.61 16.86
C THR A 381 -6.91 13.10 18.19
N VAL A 382 -5.64 13.55 18.24
CA VAL A 382 -5.07 14.22 19.41
C VAL A 382 -5.58 15.67 19.39
N PRO A 383 -6.31 16.16 20.44
CA PRO A 383 -6.77 17.55 20.47
C PRO A 383 -5.55 18.46 20.36
N GLU A 384 -5.60 19.38 19.39
CA GLU A 384 -4.57 20.36 19.12
C GLU A 384 -4.07 21.00 20.42
N LYS A 385 -2.86 20.64 20.86
CA LYS A 385 -2.04 21.59 21.58
C LYS A 385 -1.73 22.68 20.56
N SER A 386 -2.43 23.81 20.67
CA SER A 386 -2.31 24.92 19.74
C SER A 386 -0.83 25.33 19.59
N TRP A 387 -0.26 25.02 18.43
CA TRP A 387 1.05 25.49 18.04
C TRP A 387 0.88 26.91 17.51
N THR A 388 1.31 27.91 18.26
CA THR A 388 1.32 29.29 17.79
C THR A 388 2.69 29.58 17.17
N TYR A 389 2.70 29.87 15.87
CA TYR A 389 3.88 30.38 15.19
C TYR A 389 4.05 31.87 15.53
N ILE A 390 5.10 32.19 16.22
CA ILE A 390 5.49 33.59 16.41
C ILE A 390 6.66 33.88 15.46
N MET A 391 6.38 34.63 14.41
CA MET A 391 7.42 35.19 13.54
C MET A 391 7.99 36.47 14.21
N ARG A 392 9.21 36.41 14.65
CA ARG A 392 9.98 37.57 15.02
C ARG A 392 11.35 37.47 14.36
N ASP A 393 11.67 38.46 13.54
CA ASP A 393 13.01 38.68 12.95
C ASP A 393 13.59 37.52 12.13
N GLY A 394 12.75 36.90 11.26
CA GLY A 394 13.24 35.92 10.28
C GLY A 394 13.64 34.56 10.84
N GLN A 395 13.43 34.28 12.11
CA GLN A 395 13.63 32.96 12.72
C GLN A 395 12.32 32.40 13.28
N SER A 396 11.96 31.19 12.89
CA SER A 396 10.81 30.46 13.43
C SER A 396 11.20 29.76 14.73
N ARG A 397 10.51 30.04 15.82
CA ARG A 397 10.62 29.29 17.07
C ARG A 397 9.25 28.71 17.43
N ILE A 398 9.23 27.45 17.78
CA ILE A 398 8.05 26.73 18.25
C ILE A 398 8.04 26.77 19.78
N THR A 399 6.98 27.32 20.40
CA THR A 399 6.81 27.29 21.84
C THR A 399 5.51 26.60 22.23
N MET A 400 5.56 25.72 23.23
CA MET A 400 4.37 25.16 23.87
C MET A 400 3.71 26.18 24.77
N GLY A 401 2.46 26.55 24.52
CA GLY A 401 1.64 27.38 25.38
C GLY A 401 0.58 26.60 26.12
N SER A 402 0.46 26.80 27.44
CA SER A 402 -0.66 26.25 28.23
C SER A 402 -1.94 27.05 27.97
N PRO A 403 -3.14 26.42 28.01
CA PRO A 403 -4.38 27.11 27.68
C PRO A 403 -4.83 28.02 28.84
N SER A 404 -4.82 29.32 28.61
CA SER A 404 -5.50 30.30 29.46
C SER A 404 -6.96 30.46 28.96
N ARG A 405 -7.89 30.29 29.91
CA ARG A 405 -9.31 30.61 29.75
C ARG A 405 -9.50 32.11 29.49
N GLU A 406 -10.06 32.47 28.35
CA GLU A 406 -10.69 33.78 28.23
C GLU A 406 -12.00 33.71 27.38
N ARG A 407 -12.91 34.59 27.81
CA ARG A 407 -14.34 34.69 27.54
C ARG A 407 -14.65 35.13 26.12
N ALA A 408 -15.81 34.69 25.67
CA ALA A 408 -16.52 35.13 24.49
C ALA A 408 -16.69 36.64 24.39
N ASN A 409 -16.50 37.20 23.19
CA ASN A 409 -17.38 38.27 22.67
C ASN A 409 -17.31 38.36 21.12
N ASN A 410 -18.49 38.52 20.62
CA ASN A 410 -19.06 38.80 19.30
C ASN A 410 -18.23 39.43 18.19
N GLY A 411 -18.42 38.86 16.96
CA GLY A 411 -18.86 39.66 15.77
C GLY A 411 -17.73 40.11 14.82
N HIS A 412 -17.64 39.51 13.71
CA HIS A 412 -17.77 40.02 12.35
C HIS A 412 -17.08 39.11 11.31
N SER A 413 -17.89 38.78 10.32
CA SER A 413 -17.55 38.12 9.06
C SER A 413 -16.51 38.93 8.28
N THR A 414 -15.39 38.29 7.89
CA THR A 414 -14.61 38.69 6.71
C THR A 414 -13.98 37.45 6.05
N LYS A 415 -14.24 37.33 4.75
CA LYS A 415 -13.76 36.27 3.86
C LYS A 415 -12.22 36.26 3.79
N PRO A 416 -11.55 35.09 3.73
CA PRO A 416 -10.11 35.04 3.49
C PRO A 416 -9.80 35.20 2.00
N GLY A 417 -8.95 36.18 1.68
CA GLY A 417 -8.38 36.39 0.35
C GLY A 417 -7.13 35.53 0.10
N PRO A 418 -6.62 35.49 -1.13
CA PRO A 418 -5.75 34.41 -1.62
C PRO A 418 -4.28 34.63 -1.33
N ILE A 419 -3.74 33.97 -0.32
CA ILE A 419 -2.29 33.95 -0.01
C ILE A 419 -1.58 32.72 -0.60
N ILE A 420 -2.31 31.72 -1.05
CA ILE A 420 -1.76 30.44 -1.52
C ILE A 420 -1.11 30.50 -2.91
N LYS A 421 -1.42 31.50 -3.73
CA LYS A 421 -0.86 31.62 -5.10
C LYS A 421 0.56 32.17 -5.21
N LYS A 422 1.17 32.66 -4.15
CA LYS A 422 2.52 33.26 -4.21
C LYS A 422 3.68 32.33 -3.85
N LEU A 423 3.42 31.16 -3.28
CA LEU A 423 4.49 30.19 -2.95
C LEU A 423 4.78 29.21 -4.11
N ALA A 424 3.83 28.91 -4.96
CA ALA A 424 4.04 27.98 -6.09
C ALA A 424 4.99 28.54 -7.18
N ASN A 425 5.11 29.86 -7.31
CA ASN A 425 5.93 30.48 -8.37
C ASN A 425 7.40 30.76 -8.01
N LYS A 426 7.85 30.40 -6.79
CA LYS A 426 9.26 30.60 -6.37
C LYS A 426 10.13 29.35 -6.43
N LEU A 427 9.56 28.17 -6.66
CA LEU A 427 10.30 26.90 -6.74
C LEU A 427 10.73 26.49 -8.17
N SER A 428 10.27 27.20 -9.19
CA SER A 428 10.56 26.87 -10.61
C SER A 428 11.82 27.54 -11.20
N ALA A 429 12.66 28.21 -10.42
CA ALA A 429 13.79 28.99 -10.93
C ALA A 429 15.14 28.63 -10.29
N VAL A 430 15.47 27.34 -10.14
CA VAL A 430 16.86 26.93 -9.86
C VAL A 430 17.43 26.21 -11.08
N LYS A 431 18.10 26.95 -11.93
CA LYS A 431 18.92 26.40 -13.02
C LYS A 431 20.18 25.75 -12.44
N LEU A 432 20.31 24.44 -12.62
CA LEU A 432 21.54 23.70 -12.35
C LEU A 432 22.62 24.07 -13.37
N LYS A 433 23.74 24.59 -12.89
CA LYS A 433 24.99 24.74 -13.68
C LYS A 433 25.63 23.37 -13.87
N LYS A 434 25.91 23.02 -15.14
CA LYS A 434 26.76 21.89 -15.51
C LYS A 434 28.18 22.14 -15.06
N SER A 435 28.78 21.22 -14.31
CA SER A 435 30.23 21.06 -14.20
C SER A 435 30.66 19.85 -15.04
N ASN A 436 31.57 20.10 -15.96
CA ASN A 436 32.27 19.05 -16.75
C ASN A 436 33.31 18.41 -15.86
N ASP A 437 33.23 17.09 -15.66
CA ASP A 437 34.40 16.28 -15.36
C ASP A 437 34.22 14.89 -15.99
N SER A 438 35.26 14.49 -16.72
CA SER A 438 35.31 13.33 -17.56
C SER A 438 35.89 12.13 -16.82
N SER A 439 35.13 11.03 -16.72
CA SER A 439 35.63 9.68 -16.41
C SER A 439 34.76 8.61 -17.08
N PRO A 440 35.27 7.40 -17.40
CA PRO A 440 34.83 6.62 -18.54
C PRO A 440 33.43 5.99 -18.31
N THR A 441 32.59 6.23 -19.29
CA THR A 441 31.20 5.85 -19.39
C THR A 441 31.06 4.36 -19.69
N VAL A 442 30.53 3.60 -18.74
CA VAL A 442 29.80 2.36 -19.03
C VAL A 442 28.45 2.79 -19.62
N VAL A 443 28.28 2.58 -20.91
CA VAL A 443 27.04 2.91 -21.61
C VAL A 443 25.96 1.93 -21.15
N ARG A 444 25.20 2.28 -20.10
CA ARG A 444 23.87 1.73 -19.85
C ARG A 444 22.91 2.41 -20.83
N ARG A 445 22.42 1.69 -21.83
CA ARG A 445 21.21 2.07 -22.54
C ARG A 445 20.03 1.82 -21.59
N THR A 446 19.79 2.76 -20.69
CA THR A 446 18.48 2.93 -20.07
C THR A 446 17.59 3.52 -21.16
N LEU A 447 16.58 2.76 -21.59
CA LEU A 447 15.38 3.37 -22.13
C LEU A 447 14.83 4.23 -20.99
N GLU A 448 15.06 5.54 -21.07
CA GLU A 448 14.41 6.52 -20.21
C GLU A 448 12.91 6.42 -20.49
N THR A 449 12.22 5.55 -19.76
CA THR A 449 10.79 5.77 -19.55
C THR A 449 10.72 7.12 -18.84
N HIS A 450 10.12 8.12 -19.50
CA HIS A 450 9.81 9.40 -18.89
C HIS A 450 8.92 9.15 -17.67
N THR A 451 9.55 8.95 -16.49
CA THR A 451 8.85 8.99 -15.21
C THR A 451 8.29 10.40 -15.08
N THR A 452 6.99 10.52 -15.20
CA THR A 452 6.30 11.79 -14.95
C THR A 452 6.20 11.99 -13.45
N ASP A 453 6.14 13.24 -12.96
CA ASP A 453 5.95 13.57 -11.52
C ASP A 453 4.72 12.89 -10.90
N LEU A 454 3.84 12.31 -11.71
CA LEU A 454 2.65 11.55 -11.30
C LEU A 454 2.95 10.15 -10.77
N ASP A 455 4.13 9.59 -11.04
CA ASP A 455 4.53 8.26 -10.56
C ASP A 455 5.16 8.30 -9.16
N ILE A 456 5.33 9.51 -8.60
CA ILE A 456 5.94 9.73 -7.29
C ILE A 456 4.83 9.86 -6.23
N MET A 457 4.86 9.00 -5.22
CA MET A 457 4.01 9.08 -4.04
C MET A 457 4.68 9.97 -2.99
N GLU A 458 4.08 11.12 -2.69
CA GLU A 458 4.58 12.03 -1.64
C GLU A 458 4.22 11.53 -0.25
N ASN A 459 5.17 11.63 0.68
CA ASN A 459 4.94 11.30 2.07
C ASN A 459 4.47 12.54 2.84
N ASN A 460 3.19 12.63 3.11
CA ASN A 460 2.63 13.74 3.89
C ASN A 460 3.15 13.80 5.34
N ALA A 461 3.61 12.69 5.90
CA ALA A 461 4.22 12.65 7.23
C ALA A 461 5.66 13.21 7.24
N PHE A 462 6.32 13.36 6.09
CA PHE A 462 7.66 13.96 5.99
C PHE A 462 7.70 15.40 6.52
N ARG A 463 6.60 16.14 6.44
CA ARG A 463 6.49 17.52 6.97
C ARG A 463 6.47 17.58 8.51
N MET A 464 6.35 16.43 9.18
CA MET A 464 6.28 16.29 10.64
C MET A 464 7.64 15.93 11.27
N ILE A 465 8.74 15.98 10.50
CA ILE A 465 10.08 15.68 11.00
C ILE A 465 10.47 16.72 12.06
N GLY A 466 10.78 16.24 13.27
CA GLY A 466 11.36 17.00 14.35
C GLY A 466 12.89 16.85 14.43
N ASP A 467 13.52 17.65 15.28
CA ASP A 467 14.97 17.55 15.53
C ASP A 467 15.39 16.17 16.09
N ASP A 468 14.46 15.47 16.76
CA ASP A 468 14.68 14.12 17.31
C ASP A 468 14.71 13.01 16.23
N ASP A 469 14.30 13.34 15.00
CA ASP A 469 14.31 12.41 13.86
C ASP A 469 15.62 12.52 13.04
N LEU A 470 16.42 13.52 13.29
CA LEU A 470 17.69 13.80 12.61
C LEU A 470 18.88 13.27 13.40
#